data_432261d45b2c9d8c8f85483f6c0a6d81
#
_entry.id   432261d45b2c9d8c8f85483f6c0a6d81
#
_cell.length_a   1.000
_cell.length_b   1.000
_cell.length_c   1.000
_cell.angle_alpha   90.00
_cell.angle_beta   90.00
_cell.angle_gamma   90.00
#
_symmetry.space_group_name_H-M   'P 1'
#
loop_
_entity.id
_entity.type
_entity.pdbx_description
1 polymer ?
#
loop_
_entity_poly.entity_id
_entity_poly.type
_entity_poly.pdbx_seq_one_letter_code
_entity_poly.pdbx_strand_id
1 'polypeptide(L)'
;MKTHLAKPAEVIRKWYVVDANGKTLGRLAARVAILLRGKHKPTFTPNVDTGDHVVIINAEKIHLTGDKMKTKTYTHHTGYPGGLKTVTAEHLHEKHPTDILTKAIKGMLPKNPLGKQMARKLKVYAGSEHPHQAQTPESLAI
;
A
#
# COMPACT_ATOMS: atom_id res chain seq x y z
N MET A 1 29.25 12.09 19.93
CA MET A 1 28.43 11.52 18.82
C MET A 1 27.01 12.00 18.96
N LYS A 2 26.43 12.54 17.89
CA LYS A 2 25.01 12.95 17.87
C LYS A 2 24.23 12.00 16.99
N THR A 3 23.12 11.45 17.48
CA THR A 3 22.22 10.64 16.69
C THR A 3 21.50 11.53 15.65
N HIS A 4 21.45 11.07 14.41
CA HIS A 4 20.71 11.77 13.36
C HIS A 4 19.21 11.67 13.61
N LEU A 5 18.52 12.79 13.67
CA LEU A 5 17.06 12.89 13.71
C LEU A 5 16.59 13.55 12.43
N ALA A 6 15.73 12.85 11.68
CA ALA A 6 15.19 13.40 10.44
C ALA A 6 14.30 14.61 10.71
N LYS A 7 14.48 15.68 9.93
CA LYS A 7 13.60 16.85 9.94
C LYS A 7 12.68 16.81 8.72
N PRO A 8 11.39 17.15 8.85
CA PRO A 8 10.44 17.08 7.73
C PRO A 8 10.87 17.85 6.48
N ALA A 9 11.57 18.98 6.67
CA ALA A 9 12.05 19.83 5.57
C ALA A 9 13.25 19.24 4.81
N GLU A 10 14.02 18.35 5.42
CA GLU A 10 15.23 17.76 4.84
C GLU A 10 14.95 16.40 4.16
N VAL A 11 13.73 15.88 4.27
CA VAL A 11 13.38 14.56 3.71
C VAL A 11 13.24 14.62 2.21
N ILE A 12 14.13 13.92 1.50
CA ILE A 12 14.03 13.71 0.07
C ILE A 12 13.12 12.50 -0.19
N ARG A 13 12.02 12.71 -0.93
CA ARG A 13 11.07 11.67 -1.30
C ARG A 13 11.21 11.33 -2.79
N LYS A 14 11.31 10.06 -3.08
CA LYS A 14 11.33 9.52 -4.44
C LYS A 14 9.98 8.95 -4.82
N TRP A 15 9.77 8.75 -6.10
CA TRP A 15 8.61 8.08 -6.66
C TRP A 15 9.03 6.74 -7.26
N TYR A 16 8.29 5.69 -6.93
CA TYR A 16 8.52 4.34 -7.45
C TYR A 16 7.27 3.81 -8.12
N VAL A 17 7.46 3.12 -9.24
CA VAL A 17 6.41 2.30 -9.88
C VAL A 17 6.71 0.84 -9.62
N VAL A 18 5.68 0.13 -9.20
CA VAL A 18 5.72 -1.31 -8.93
C VAL A 18 4.65 -2.01 -9.75
N ASP A 19 5.03 -3.03 -10.49
CA ASP A 19 4.09 -3.89 -11.22
C ASP A 19 3.61 -5.02 -10.31
N ALA A 20 2.28 -5.11 -10.13
CA ALA A 20 1.62 -6.14 -9.33
C ALA A 20 1.31 -7.42 -10.11
N ASN A 21 1.56 -7.45 -11.42
CA ASN A 21 1.22 -8.59 -12.28
C ASN A 21 1.88 -9.89 -11.79
N GLY A 22 1.06 -10.89 -11.47
CA GLY A 22 1.51 -12.20 -11.00
C GLY A 22 2.19 -12.23 -9.63
N LYS A 23 2.26 -11.10 -8.93
CA LYS A 23 2.87 -11.03 -7.59
C LYS A 23 1.89 -11.48 -6.52
N THR A 24 2.40 -12.08 -5.45
CA THR A 24 1.58 -12.47 -4.31
C THR A 24 1.24 -11.24 -3.47
N LEU A 25 -0.05 -11.09 -3.14
CA LEU A 25 -0.60 -9.94 -2.42
C LEU A 25 0.20 -9.59 -1.15
N GLY A 26 0.40 -10.55 -0.27
CA GLY A 26 1.03 -10.30 1.04
C GLY A 26 2.50 -9.89 0.94
N ARG A 27 3.26 -10.55 0.07
CA ARG A 27 4.68 -10.24 -0.14
C ARG A 27 4.88 -8.87 -0.76
N LEU A 28 4.09 -8.55 -1.79
CA LEU A 28 4.09 -7.23 -2.41
C LEU A 28 3.72 -6.15 -1.39
N ALA A 29 2.63 -6.35 -0.64
CA ALA A 29 2.16 -5.39 0.35
C ALA A 29 3.20 -5.11 1.45
N ALA A 30 3.90 -6.14 1.92
CA ALA A 30 4.96 -5.99 2.94
C ALA A 30 6.14 -5.13 2.42
N ARG A 31 6.59 -5.37 1.20
CA ARG A 31 7.67 -4.58 0.57
C ARG A 31 7.26 -3.13 0.36
N VAL A 32 6.07 -2.91 -0.17
CA VAL A 32 5.52 -1.56 -0.37
C VAL A 32 5.35 -0.82 0.95
N ALA A 33 4.89 -1.48 2.01
CA ALA A 33 4.76 -0.88 3.33
C ALA A 33 6.12 -0.41 3.91
N ILE A 34 7.20 -1.15 3.67
CA ILE A 34 8.56 -0.74 4.03
C ILE A 34 8.97 0.56 3.32
N LEU A 35 8.68 0.68 2.03
CA LEU A 35 8.98 1.87 1.22
C LEU A 35 8.18 3.08 1.69
N LEU A 36 6.87 2.92 1.90
CA LEU A 36 5.98 3.99 2.37
C LEU A 36 6.36 4.50 3.76
N ARG A 37 6.82 3.61 4.63
CA ARG A 37 7.28 3.96 5.97
C ARG A 37 8.70 4.58 5.98
N GLY A 38 9.51 4.27 4.95
CA GLY A 38 10.89 4.76 4.84
C GLY A 38 11.93 3.92 5.59
N LYS A 39 11.59 2.68 5.98
CA LYS A 39 12.52 1.79 6.69
C LYS A 39 13.75 1.36 5.88
N HIS A 40 13.72 1.52 4.56
CA HIS A 40 14.85 1.24 3.67
C HIS A 40 15.92 2.33 3.71
N LYS A 41 15.62 3.49 4.29
CA LYS A 41 16.56 4.62 4.40
C LYS A 41 17.33 4.59 5.73
N PRO A 42 18.64 4.89 5.73
CA PRO A 42 19.42 4.98 6.96
C PRO A 42 18.97 6.14 7.87
N THR A 43 18.32 7.15 7.28
CA THR A 43 17.78 8.32 7.98
C THR A 43 16.41 8.10 8.62
N PHE A 44 15.92 6.84 8.63
CA PHE A 44 14.62 6.51 9.19
C PHE A 44 14.47 6.96 10.64
N THR A 45 13.40 7.71 10.92
CA THR A 45 13.04 8.16 12.26
C THR A 45 11.55 7.88 12.49
N PRO A 46 11.15 7.21 13.60
CA PRO A 46 9.76 6.77 13.79
C PRO A 46 8.72 7.89 13.86
N ASN A 47 9.12 9.08 14.32
CA ASN A 47 8.25 10.24 14.51
C ASN A 47 8.09 11.13 13.27
N VAL A 48 8.89 10.90 12.23
CA VAL A 48 8.86 11.68 10.98
C VAL A 48 8.56 10.76 9.80
N ASP A 49 7.73 11.23 8.89
CA ASP A 49 7.46 10.50 7.63
C ASP A 49 8.61 10.69 6.64
N THR A 50 9.52 9.72 6.62
CA THR A 50 10.69 9.67 5.71
C THR A 50 10.45 8.82 4.46
N GLY A 51 9.27 8.20 4.33
CA GLY A 51 8.95 7.28 3.24
C GLY A 51 8.74 7.94 1.89
N ASP A 52 8.77 7.11 0.85
CA ASP A 52 8.65 7.50 -0.55
C ASP A 52 7.22 7.34 -1.07
N HIS A 53 6.95 7.87 -2.26
CA HIS A 53 5.70 7.68 -2.99
C HIS A 53 5.76 6.38 -3.78
N VAL A 54 4.70 5.59 -3.74
CA VAL A 54 4.61 4.33 -4.48
C VAL A 54 3.36 4.31 -5.33
N VAL A 55 3.56 4.06 -6.62
CA VAL A 55 2.52 3.82 -7.61
C VAL A 55 2.49 2.34 -7.94
N ILE A 56 1.36 1.70 -7.81
CA ILE A 56 1.18 0.29 -8.16
C ILE A 56 0.28 0.20 -9.38
N ILE A 57 0.72 -0.53 -10.38
CA ILE A 57 0.00 -0.80 -11.61
C ILE A 57 -0.41 -2.28 -11.70
N ASN A 58 -1.34 -2.60 -12.58
CA ASN A 58 -1.87 -3.96 -12.80
C ASN A 58 -2.44 -4.61 -11.53
N ALA A 59 -3.09 -3.85 -10.65
CA ALA A 59 -3.65 -4.38 -9.40
C ALA A 59 -4.71 -5.48 -9.64
N GLU A 60 -5.37 -5.50 -10.79
CA GLU A 60 -6.31 -6.55 -11.20
C GLU A 60 -5.67 -7.93 -11.37
N LYS A 61 -4.35 -7.98 -11.65
CA LYS A 61 -3.60 -9.22 -11.90
C LYS A 61 -2.85 -9.73 -10.66
N ILE A 62 -3.20 -9.22 -9.48
CA ILE A 62 -2.59 -9.66 -8.21
C ILE A 62 -3.01 -11.09 -7.90
N HIS A 63 -2.06 -11.87 -7.37
CA HIS A 63 -2.29 -13.27 -7.02
C HIS A 63 -2.49 -13.47 -5.51
N LEU A 64 -3.54 -14.22 -5.15
CA LEU A 64 -3.73 -14.76 -3.81
C LEU A 64 -3.45 -16.26 -3.83
N THR A 65 -2.62 -16.74 -2.91
CA THR A 65 -2.25 -18.16 -2.84
C THR A 65 -3.38 -19.03 -2.30
N GLY A 66 -3.50 -20.26 -2.82
CA GLY A 66 -4.55 -21.20 -2.44
C GLY A 66 -5.94 -20.69 -2.78
N ASP A 67 -6.94 -21.12 -2.03
CA ASP A 67 -8.35 -20.74 -2.25
C ASP A 67 -8.77 -19.42 -1.58
N LYS A 68 -7.81 -18.56 -1.24
CA LYS A 68 -8.08 -17.31 -0.51
C LYS A 68 -9.01 -16.36 -1.26
N MET A 69 -9.04 -16.41 -2.59
CA MET A 69 -10.00 -15.62 -3.36
C MET A 69 -11.45 -15.92 -2.94
N LYS A 70 -11.78 -17.19 -2.72
CA LYS A 70 -13.14 -17.62 -2.33
C LYS A 70 -13.36 -17.59 -0.83
N THR A 71 -12.36 -17.99 -0.04
CA THR A 71 -12.50 -18.19 1.41
C THR A 71 -12.24 -16.94 2.23
N LYS A 72 -11.38 -16.03 1.75
CA LYS A 72 -11.07 -14.80 2.48
C LYS A 72 -12.26 -13.83 2.45
N THR A 73 -12.65 -13.37 3.64
CA THR A 73 -13.75 -12.42 3.79
C THR A 73 -13.26 -11.10 4.37
N TYR A 74 -13.89 -10.01 3.94
CA TYR A 74 -13.71 -8.68 4.49
C TYR A 74 -15.00 -8.27 5.19
N THR A 75 -14.91 -7.96 6.47
CA THR A 75 -16.06 -7.60 7.30
C THR A 75 -16.00 -6.14 7.71
N HIS A 76 -17.15 -5.49 7.77
CA HIS A 76 -17.30 -4.18 8.39
C HIS A 76 -18.66 -4.11 9.09
N HIS A 77 -18.76 -3.27 10.12
CA HIS A 77 -19.97 -3.06 10.87
C HIS A 77 -20.53 -1.66 10.64
N THR A 78 -21.84 -1.56 10.38
CA THR A 78 -22.49 -0.27 10.08
C THR A 78 -22.78 0.57 11.33
N GLY A 79 -22.61 0.01 12.54
CA GLY A 79 -22.96 0.66 13.81
C GLY A 79 -24.38 0.40 14.29
N TYR A 80 -25.24 -0.21 13.48
CA TYR A 80 -26.61 -0.58 13.85
C TYR A 80 -26.71 -2.05 14.31
N PRO A 81 -27.71 -2.42 15.14
CA PRO A 81 -27.94 -3.82 15.50
C PRO A 81 -28.06 -4.70 14.25
N GLY A 82 -27.34 -5.83 14.20
CA GLY A 82 -27.31 -6.71 13.04
C GLY A 82 -26.59 -6.16 11.81
N GLY A 83 -25.83 -5.06 11.95
CA GLY A 83 -25.16 -4.35 10.87
C GLY A 83 -23.80 -4.93 10.42
N LEU A 84 -23.48 -6.19 10.76
CA LEU A 84 -22.28 -6.84 10.28
C LEU A 84 -22.44 -7.21 8.80
N LYS A 85 -21.58 -6.64 7.94
CA LYS A 85 -21.54 -6.95 6.50
C LYS A 85 -20.25 -7.68 6.18
N THR A 86 -20.38 -8.75 5.41
CA THR A 86 -19.26 -9.59 4.99
C THR A 86 -19.23 -9.69 3.47
N VAL A 87 -18.06 -9.48 2.88
CA VAL A 87 -17.84 -9.57 1.43
C VAL A 87 -16.64 -10.49 1.19
N THR A 88 -16.76 -11.42 0.23
CA THR A 88 -15.65 -12.28 -0.16
C THR A 88 -14.60 -11.50 -0.95
N ALA A 89 -13.36 -12.00 -0.94
CA ALA A 89 -12.27 -11.36 -1.69
C ALA A 89 -12.56 -11.34 -3.20
N GLU A 90 -13.15 -12.41 -3.74
CA GLU A 90 -13.56 -12.52 -5.14
C GLU A 90 -14.52 -11.40 -5.53
N HIS A 91 -15.61 -11.23 -4.79
CA HIS A 91 -16.61 -10.20 -5.05
C HIS A 91 -16.04 -8.76 -4.88
N LEU A 92 -15.15 -8.57 -3.91
CA LEU A 92 -14.47 -7.29 -3.75
C LEU A 92 -13.53 -7.00 -4.93
N HIS A 93 -12.84 -8.02 -5.43
CA HIS A 93 -11.91 -7.89 -6.56
C HIS A 93 -12.63 -7.57 -7.87
N GLU A 94 -13.78 -8.18 -8.11
CA GLU A 94 -14.62 -7.90 -9.30
C GLU A 94 -15.14 -6.47 -9.33
N LYS A 95 -15.60 -5.96 -8.18
CA LYS A 95 -16.15 -4.61 -8.08
C LYS A 95 -15.07 -3.53 -8.01
N HIS A 96 -14.04 -3.76 -7.19
CA HIS A 96 -12.98 -2.80 -6.88
C HIS A 96 -11.63 -3.50 -6.84
N PRO A 97 -10.97 -3.75 -7.99
CA PRO A 97 -9.73 -4.52 -8.05
C PRO A 97 -8.55 -3.88 -7.28
N THR A 98 -8.60 -2.56 -7.06
CA THR A 98 -7.57 -1.84 -6.29
C THR A 98 -7.72 -2.00 -4.78
N ASP A 99 -8.91 -2.34 -4.28
CA ASP A 99 -9.24 -2.28 -2.85
C ASP A 99 -8.53 -3.35 -2.04
N ILE A 100 -8.41 -4.57 -2.58
CA ILE A 100 -7.74 -5.68 -1.89
C ILE A 100 -6.30 -5.30 -1.56
N LEU A 101 -5.58 -4.77 -2.56
CA LEU A 101 -4.20 -4.36 -2.40
C LEU A 101 -4.07 -3.15 -1.46
N THR A 102 -4.95 -2.17 -1.62
CA THR A 102 -4.99 -0.98 -0.77
C THR A 102 -5.26 -1.34 0.69
N LYS A 103 -6.21 -2.23 0.96
CA LYS A 103 -6.52 -2.71 2.33
C LYS A 103 -5.36 -3.49 2.93
N ALA A 104 -4.70 -4.36 2.14
CA ALA A 104 -3.54 -5.12 2.60
C ALA A 104 -2.37 -4.19 3.02
N ILE A 105 -2.04 -3.20 2.20
CA ILE A 105 -0.96 -2.25 2.49
C ILE A 105 -1.31 -1.35 3.67
N LYS A 106 -2.52 -0.76 3.70
CA LYS A 106 -2.97 0.08 4.82
C LYS A 106 -3.00 -0.69 6.15
N GLY A 107 -3.33 -1.98 6.12
CA GLY A 107 -3.29 -2.84 7.29
C GLY A 107 -1.88 -3.07 7.86
N MET A 108 -0.85 -2.95 7.01
CA MET A 108 0.56 -3.09 7.40
C MET A 108 1.23 -1.77 7.81
N LEU A 109 0.57 -0.64 7.61
CA LEU A 109 1.04 0.67 8.06
C LEU A 109 0.62 0.94 9.51
N PRO A 110 1.33 1.84 10.23
CA PRO A 110 0.92 2.26 11.57
C PRO A 110 -0.50 2.82 11.60
N LYS A 111 -1.24 2.52 12.66
CA LYS A 111 -2.64 2.97 12.82
C LYS A 111 -2.73 4.27 13.64
N ASN A 112 -2.03 5.30 13.19
CA ASN A 112 -1.96 6.61 13.81
C ASN A 112 -2.07 7.72 12.73
N PRO A 113 -2.11 9.02 13.10
CA PRO A 113 -2.14 10.11 12.13
C PRO A 113 -0.98 10.07 11.13
N LEU A 114 0.22 9.70 11.58
CA LEU A 114 1.40 9.55 10.72
C LEU A 114 1.22 8.42 9.69
N GLY A 115 0.67 7.29 10.09
CA GLY A 115 0.34 6.18 9.19
C GLY A 115 -0.70 6.54 8.13
N LYS A 116 -1.67 7.42 8.48
CA LYS A 116 -2.62 7.95 7.50
C LYS A 116 -1.93 8.84 6.46
N GLN A 117 -0.95 9.64 6.86
CA GLN A 117 -0.12 10.43 5.94
C GLN A 117 0.69 9.53 5.01
N MET A 118 1.31 8.47 5.54
CA MET A 118 2.03 7.47 4.74
C MET A 118 1.10 6.80 3.71
N ALA A 119 -0.12 6.44 4.09
CA ALA A 119 -1.11 5.84 3.20
C ALA A 119 -1.53 6.76 2.03
N ARG A 120 -1.48 8.08 2.18
CA ARG A 120 -1.78 9.02 1.10
C ARG A 120 -0.74 9.01 -0.03
N LYS A 121 0.46 8.55 0.25
CA LYS A 121 1.56 8.40 -0.73
C LYS A 121 1.42 7.15 -1.60
N LEU A 122 0.50 6.26 -1.26
CA LEU A 122 0.16 5.09 -2.05
C LEU A 122 -0.87 5.44 -3.12
N LYS A 123 -0.55 5.10 -4.37
CA LYS A 123 -1.45 5.19 -5.52
C LYS A 123 -1.56 3.82 -6.17
N VAL A 124 -2.77 3.32 -6.33
CA VAL A 124 -3.03 1.98 -6.90
C VAL A 124 -3.94 2.10 -8.11
N TYR A 125 -3.52 1.49 -9.20
CA TYR A 125 -4.25 1.48 -10.48
C TYR A 125 -4.51 0.05 -10.92
N ALA A 126 -5.70 -0.21 -11.44
CA ALA A 126 -6.11 -1.53 -11.91
C ALA A 126 -5.33 -1.93 -13.17
N GLY A 127 -5.22 -1.02 -14.14
CA GLY A 127 -4.51 -1.24 -15.40
C GLY A 127 -3.02 -0.90 -15.35
N SER A 128 -2.41 -0.85 -16.55
CA SER A 128 -0.99 -0.54 -16.72
C SER A 128 -0.68 0.96 -16.76
N GLU A 129 -1.68 1.80 -16.99
CA GLU A 129 -1.51 3.24 -17.13
C GLU A 129 -1.64 3.98 -15.79
N HIS A 130 -0.86 5.02 -15.61
CA HIS A 130 -0.93 5.90 -14.45
C HIS A 130 -0.67 7.37 -14.84
N PRO A 131 -1.29 8.37 -14.16
CA PRO A 131 -1.16 9.78 -14.50
C PRO A 131 0.11 10.45 -13.90
N HIS A 132 1.03 9.67 -13.32
CA HIS A 132 2.19 10.19 -12.58
C HIS A 132 3.49 10.24 -13.42
N GLN A 133 3.40 10.40 -14.74
CA GLN A 133 4.58 10.50 -15.60
C GLN A 133 5.44 11.74 -15.30
N ALA A 134 4.79 12.84 -14.95
CA ALA A 134 5.47 14.09 -14.62
C ALA A 134 6.41 14.00 -13.39
N GLN A 135 6.13 13.07 -12.48
CA GLN A 135 6.97 12.79 -11.31
C GLN A 135 8.18 11.90 -11.62
N THR A 136 8.33 11.44 -12.87
CA THR A 136 9.42 10.56 -13.31
C THR A 136 9.69 9.39 -12.35
N PRO A 137 8.68 8.53 -12.09
CA PRO A 137 8.83 7.46 -11.11
C PRO A 137 9.82 6.40 -11.59
N GLU A 138 10.69 5.96 -10.70
CA GLU A 138 11.66 4.89 -10.96
C GLU A 138 10.95 3.51 -10.92
N SER A 139 11.19 2.65 -11.90
CA SER A 139 10.68 1.28 -11.89
C SER A 139 11.41 0.46 -10.83
N LEU A 140 10.64 -0.18 -9.93
CA LEU A 140 11.18 -1.02 -8.87
C LEU A 140 10.67 -2.46 -9.03
N ALA A 141 11.60 -3.40 -9.20
CA ALA A 141 11.31 -4.82 -9.16
C ALA A 141 11.21 -5.31 -7.70
N ILE A 142 10.07 -5.87 -7.33
CA ILE A 142 9.80 -6.43 -5.98
C ILE A 142 9.53 -7.92 -6.09
#